data_3c335c9f9a79c3f98b33a5cd873044e8
#
_entry.id   3c335c9f9a79c3f98b33a5cd873044e8
#
_cell.length_a   1.000
_cell.length_b   1.000
_cell.length_c   1.000
_cell.angle_alpha   90.00
_cell.angle_beta   90.00
_cell.angle_gamma   90.00
#
_symmetry.space_group_name_H-M   'P 1'
#
loop_
_entity.id
_entity.type
_entity.pdbx_description
1 polymer ?
#
loop_
_entity_poly.entity_id
_entity_poly.type
_entity_poly.pdbx_seq_one_letter_code
_entity_poly.pdbx_strand_id
1 'polypeptide(L)'
;MNEATQDDEFAVEAARRWRTNLIAPPVLVGLAWLVTLTPLAFFLRGFQVWVHEFGHAVVAWMTGRRALPLPFGWTNVEPEFSHFVYFGVLFLLTVLAVAGWRERKLWPVALAVALAGLQFWMTWRWPEARQQFWFSFGGVAGEFVLPALAAVLFFVDLPVKFRWGTCRYIFLFLGAACFILSFTFWQRVHHGLEPVPLGTLIGGEDDAGGDMNILNEDFGWSLLRIRRTYHLLAVTSAWAVAGAYLFAACRPGRMIERVVNRVMARGDAPPP
;
A
#
# COMPACT_ATOMS: atom_id res chain seq x y z
N MET A 1 -41.99 6.76 10.76
CA MET A 1 -40.65 7.33 10.89
C MET A 1 -40.51 8.25 9.69
N ASN A 2 -40.47 9.57 9.90
CA ASN A 2 -40.50 10.55 8.80
C ASN A 2 -39.21 10.47 7.96
N GLU A 3 -39.35 10.54 6.63
CA GLU A 3 -38.20 10.58 5.68
C GLU A 3 -37.19 11.68 6.08
N ALA A 4 -37.66 12.83 6.55
CA ALA A 4 -36.80 13.92 7.04
C ALA A 4 -35.87 13.53 8.21
N THR A 5 -36.32 12.66 9.14
CA THR A 5 -35.48 12.17 10.26
C THR A 5 -34.42 11.20 9.79
N GLN A 6 -34.70 10.42 8.74
CA GLN A 6 -33.77 9.46 8.18
C GLN A 6 -32.61 10.15 7.40
N ASP A 7 -32.93 11.19 6.65
CA ASP A 7 -31.95 12.02 5.91
C ASP A 7 -31.02 12.78 6.87
N ASP A 8 -31.56 13.28 7.98
CA ASP A 8 -30.75 13.93 9.02
C ASP A 8 -29.77 12.95 9.72
N GLU A 9 -30.20 11.73 10.03
CA GLU A 9 -29.32 10.69 10.60
C GLU A 9 -28.21 10.29 9.62
N PHE A 10 -28.53 10.10 8.35
CA PHE A 10 -27.52 9.82 7.32
C PHE A 10 -26.50 10.96 7.15
N ALA A 11 -26.96 12.21 7.22
CA ALA A 11 -26.07 13.38 7.13
C ALA A 11 -25.13 13.48 8.33
N VAL A 12 -25.62 13.22 9.54
CA VAL A 12 -24.84 13.22 10.79
C VAL A 12 -23.80 12.09 10.75
N GLU A 13 -24.21 10.87 10.36
CA GLU A 13 -23.28 9.74 10.27
C GLU A 13 -22.21 9.96 9.20
N ALA A 14 -22.56 10.51 8.06
CA ALA A 14 -21.62 10.88 7.00
C ALA A 14 -20.62 11.96 7.44
N ALA A 15 -21.07 12.96 8.20
CA ALA A 15 -20.23 13.99 8.78
C ALA A 15 -19.27 13.43 9.85
N ARG A 16 -19.76 12.51 10.69
CA ARG A 16 -18.96 11.81 11.69
C ARG A 16 -17.87 10.97 11.04
N ARG A 17 -18.21 10.20 10.00
CA ARG A 17 -17.24 9.39 9.23
C ARG A 17 -16.18 10.27 8.58
N TRP A 18 -16.56 11.41 8.03
CA TRP A 18 -15.60 12.34 7.42
C TRP A 18 -14.64 12.91 8.45
N ARG A 19 -15.12 13.36 9.61
CA ARG A 19 -14.27 13.87 10.71
C ARG A 19 -13.29 12.80 11.18
N THR A 20 -13.76 11.56 11.37
CA THR A 20 -12.90 10.44 11.76
C THR A 20 -11.83 10.15 10.72
N ASN A 21 -12.18 10.16 9.43
CA ASN A 21 -11.23 9.94 8.35
C ASN A 21 -10.23 11.11 8.19
N LEU A 22 -10.58 12.30 8.65
CA LEU A 22 -9.67 13.45 8.64
C LEU A 22 -8.70 13.44 9.83
N ILE A 23 -9.17 13.06 11.01
CA ILE A 23 -8.40 13.16 12.27
C ILE A 23 -7.58 11.89 12.51
N ALA A 24 -8.15 10.71 12.26
CA ALA A 24 -7.50 9.44 12.61
C ALA A 24 -6.16 9.21 11.89
N PRO A 25 -5.99 9.49 10.57
CA PRO A 25 -4.72 9.26 9.92
C PRO A 25 -3.56 10.07 10.49
N PRO A 26 -3.63 11.41 10.64
CA PRO A 26 -2.52 12.15 11.21
C PRO A 26 -2.23 11.76 12.67
N VAL A 27 -3.26 11.42 13.47
CA VAL A 27 -3.07 10.94 14.84
C VAL A 27 -2.33 9.59 14.85
N LEU A 28 -2.73 8.65 14.01
CA LEU A 28 -2.10 7.33 13.92
C LEU A 28 -0.68 7.40 13.36
N VAL A 29 -0.43 8.26 12.37
CA VAL A 29 0.93 8.51 11.85
C VAL A 29 1.81 9.15 12.92
N GLY A 30 1.29 10.14 13.64
CA GLY A 30 2.00 10.76 14.77
C GLY A 30 2.29 9.76 15.89
N LEU A 31 1.33 8.91 16.25
CA LEU A 31 1.53 7.84 17.23
C LEU A 31 2.56 6.81 16.73
N ALA A 32 2.48 6.39 15.47
CA ALA A 32 3.45 5.49 14.88
C ALA A 32 4.86 6.09 14.95
N TRP A 33 5.01 7.37 14.59
CA TRP A 33 6.28 8.07 14.69
C TRP A 33 6.80 8.09 16.14
N LEU A 34 5.97 8.42 17.12
CA LEU A 34 6.37 8.42 18.53
C LEU A 34 6.82 7.02 19.00
N VAL A 35 6.11 5.96 18.60
CA VAL A 35 6.47 4.59 18.96
C VAL A 35 7.80 4.18 18.33
N THR A 36 8.13 4.67 17.11
CA THR A 36 9.45 4.38 16.50
C THR A 36 10.63 4.99 17.25
N LEU A 37 10.39 5.98 18.13
CA LEU A 37 11.40 6.60 19.00
C LEU A 37 11.59 5.87 20.33
N THR A 38 10.80 4.83 20.61
CA THR A 38 10.85 4.04 21.86
C THR A 38 11.50 2.67 21.61
N PRO A 39 11.84 1.91 22.66
CA PRO A 39 12.29 0.51 22.54
C PRO A 39 11.29 -0.41 21.81
N LEU A 40 10.00 -0.04 21.74
CA LEU A 40 8.99 -0.78 20.97
C LEU A 40 9.26 -0.77 19.47
N ALA A 41 10.12 0.13 18.97
CA ALA A 41 10.61 0.12 17.60
C ALA A 41 11.23 -1.23 17.20
N PHE A 42 11.78 -1.99 18.14
CA PHE A 42 12.31 -3.33 17.88
C PHE A 42 11.24 -4.28 17.30
N PHE A 43 10.05 -4.30 17.89
CA PHE A 43 8.95 -5.12 17.37
C PHE A 43 8.44 -4.62 16.01
N LEU A 44 8.41 -3.30 15.82
CA LEU A 44 8.02 -2.70 14.54
C LEU A 44 9.03 -3.00 13.43
N ARG A 45 10.32 -3.12 13.75
CA ARG A 45 11.34 -3.58 12.79
C ARG A 45 11.10 -5.03 12.34
N GLY A 46 10.69 -5.92 13.24
CA GLY A 46 10.28 -7.28 12.86
C GLY A 46 9.12 -7.27 11.86
N PHE A 47 8.14 -6.38 12.07
CA PHE A 47 7.05 -6.19 11.13
C PHE A 47 7.53 -5.56 9.79
N GLN A 48 8.45 -4.60 9.84
CA GLN A 48 9.08 -4.01 8.64
C GLN A 48 9.79 -5.08 7.80
N VAL A 49 10.59 -5.96 8.45
CA VAL A 49 11.22 -7.10 7.77
C VAL A 49 10.16 -7.98 7.09
N TRP A 50 9.06 -8.28 7.77
CA TRP A 50 8.00 -9.07 7.15
C TRP A 50 7.35 -8.37 5.95
N VAL A 51 7.15 -7.06 5.99
CA VAL A 51 6.65 -6.27 4.85
C VAL A 51 7.65 -6.28 3.69
N HIS A 52 8.96 -6.27 3.98
CA HIS A 52 10.02 -6.48 2.99
C HIS A 52 9.86 -7.82 2.29
N GLU A 53 9.72 -8.91 3.06
CA GLU A 53 9.52 -10.25 2.50
C GLU A 53 8.22 -10.37 1.69
N PHE A 54 7.16 -9.66 2.11
CA PHE A 54 5.94 -9.54 1.31
C PHE A 54 6.18 -8.85 -0.03
N GLY A 55 7.10 -7.89 -0.09
CA GLY A 55 7.50 -7.26 -1.34
C GLY A 55 8.04 -8.27 -2.36
N HIS A 56 8.93 -9.17 -1.93
CA HIS A 56 9.39 -10.28 -2.75
C HIS A 56 8.26 -11.23 -3.15
N ALA A 57 7.43 -11.62 -2.18
CA ALA A 57 6.35 -12.55 -2.40
C ALA A 57 5.32 -12.04 -3.41
N VAL A 58 4.99 -10.75 -3.39
CA VAL A 58 4.08 -10.15 -4.39
C VAL A 58 4.62 -10.33 -5.80
N VAL A 59 5.91 -10.07 -6.03
CA VAL A 59 6.54 -10.27 -7.34
C VAL A 59 6.50 -11.75 -7.74
N ALA A 60 6.85 -12.66 -6.81
CA ALA A 60 6.82 -14.09 -7.06
C ALA A 60 5.39 -14.58 -7.43
N TRP A 61 4.37 -14.15 -6.70
CA TRP A 61 2.98 -14.51 -7.00
C TRP A 61 2.51 -13.95 -8.34
N MET A 62 2.92 -12.72 -8.68
CA MET A 62 2.60 -12.09 -9.97
C MET A 62 3.34 -12.77 -11.14
N THR A 63 4.43 -13.49 -10.89
CA THR A 63 5.13 -14.32 -11.88
C THR A 63 4.70 -15.79 -11.83
N GLY A 64 3.66 -16.12 -11.05
CA GLY A 64 3.11 -17.48 -10.93
C GLY A 64 3.97 -18.45 -10.13
N ARG A 65 4.87 -17.97 -9.28
CA ARG A 65 5.72 -18.79 -8.42
C ARG A 65 5.15 -18.87 -7.00
N ARG A 66 5.35 -19.99 -6.33
CA ARG A 66 5.03 -20.09 -4.90
C ARG A 66 6.04 -19.30 -4.10
N ALA A 67 5.55 -18.50 -3.17
CA ALA A 67 6.38 -17.76 -2.23
C ALA A 67 5.73 -17.76 -0.87
N LEU A 68 6.54 -17.94 0.17
CA LEU A 68 6.14 -17.84 1.56
C LEU A 68 7.02 -16.79 2.25
N PRO A 69 6.49 -15.57 2.49
CA PRO A 69 7.21 -14.53 3.20
C PRO A 69 7.27 -14.87 4.70
N LEU A 70 8.46 -15.07 5.23
CA LEU A 70 8.67 -15.36 6.63
C LEU A 70 9.10 -14.09 7.39
N PRO A 71 8.67 -13.90 8.66
CA PRO A 71 8.98 -12.69 9.42
C PRO A 71 10.43 -12.62 9.91
N PHE A 72 11.31 -13.49 9.41
CA PHE A 72 12.70 -13.63 9.84
C PHE A 72 13.71 -13.13 8.79
N GLY A 73 13.27 -12.38 7.78
CA GLY A 73 14.14 -11.88 6.72
C GLY A 73 14.45 -12.93 5.65
N TRP A 74 13.49 -13.78 5.35
CA TRP A 74 13.59 -14.79 4.31
C TRP A 74 12.24 -15.01 3.62
N THR A 75 12.26 -14.93 2.28
CA THR A 75 11.15 -15.39 1.46
C THR A 75 11.55 -16.69 0.76
N ASN A 76 10.91 -17.80 1.15
CA ASN A 76 11.09 -19.04 0.42
C ASN A 76 10.31 -18.97 -0.89
N VAL A 77 11.02 -19.03 -2.02
CA VAL A 77 10.44 -19.01 -3.36
C VAL A 77 10.80 -20.28 -4.10
N GLU A 78 9.77 -21.00 -4.58
CA GLU A 78 9.95 -22.12 -5.48
C GLU A 78 10.24 -21.59 -6.90
N PRO A 79 11.32 -22.05 -7.56
CA PRO A 79 11.68 -21.58 -8.90
C PRO A 79 10.66 -22.02 -9.97
N GLU A 80 9.92 -23.08 -9.69
CA GLU A 80 8.98 -23.65 -10.64
C GLU A 80 7.66 -22.87 -10.72
N PHE A 81 7.08 -22.86 -11.93
CA PHE A 81 5.75 -22.28 -12.14
C PHE A 81 4.67 -23.10 -11.42
N SER A 82 3.81 -22.42 -10.69
CA SER A 82 2.70 -22.99 -9.94
C SER A 82 1.35 -22.58 -10.53
N HIS A 83 0.66 -23.53 -11.16
CA HIS A 83 -0.72 -23.31 -11.63
C HIS A 83 -1.64 -22.86 -10.50
N PHE A 84 -1.45 -23.41 -9.28
CA PHE A 84 -2.25 -23.04 -8.12
C PHE A 84 -2.12 -21.56 -7.76
N VAL A 85 -0.89 -21.03 -7.74
CA VAL A 85 -0.66 -19.61 -7.43
C VAL A 85 -1.19 -18.73 -8.56
N TYR A 86 -0.88 -19.06 -9.82
CA TYR A 86 -1.32 -18.28 -10.96
C TYR A 86 -2.84 -18.15 -11.02
N PHE A 87 -3.56 -19.27 -10.98
CA PHE A 87 -5.02 -19.26 -10.99
C PHE A 87 -5.63 -18.76 -9.69
N GLY A 88 -4.94 -18.95 -8.55
CA GLY A 88 -5.35 -18.40 -7.26
C GLY A 88 -5.39 -16.88 -7.26
N VAL A 89 -4.35 -16.21 -7.80
CA VAL A 89 -4.33 -14.75 -7.95
C VAL A 89 -5.42 -14.30 -8.92
N LEU A 90 -5.59 -14.96 -10.08
CA LEU A 90 -6.68 -14.65 -11.02
C LEU A 90 -8.06 -14.82 -10.39
N PHE A 91 -8.25 -15.85 -9.55
CA PHE A 91 -9.48 -16.05 -8.80
C PHE A 91 -9.76 -14.88 -7.86
N LEU A 92 -8.77 -14.43 -7.07
CA LEU A 92 -8.92 -13.29 -6.18
C LEU A 92 -9.26 -12.00 -6.94
N LEU A 93 -8.60 -11.77 -8.08
CA LEU A 93 -8.90 -10.64 -8.96
C LEU A 93 -10.30 -10.73 -9.54
N THR A 94 -10.76 -11.93 -9.91
CA THR A 94 -12.13 -12.17 -10.37
C THR A 94 -13.14 -11.86 -9.27
N VAL A 95 -12.88 -12.27 -8.03
CA VAL A 95 -13.73 -11.94 -6.88
C VAL A 95 -13.81 -10.43 -6.66
N LEU A 96 -12.68 -9.71 -6.80
CA LEU A 96 -12.65 -8.25 -6.73
C LEU A 96 -13.49 -7.61 -7.85
N ALA A 97 -13.33 -8.08 -9.09
CA ALA A 97 -14.09 -7.59 -10.24
C ALA A 97 -15.60 -7.82 -10.08
N VAL A 98 -16.01 -9.03 -9.67
CA VAL A 98 -17.43 -9.37 -9.44
C VAL A 98 -18.01 -8.55 -8.30
N ALA A 99 -17.27 -8.34 -7.20
CA ALA A 99 -17.73 -7.49 -6.10
C ALA A 99 -17.93 -6.03 -6.56
N GLY A 100 -16.99 -5.49 -7.32
CA GLY A 100 -17.10 -4.15 -7.91
C GLY A 100 -18.28 -4.04 -8.87
N TRP A 101 -18.44 -5.02 -9.75
CA TRP A 101 -19.55 -5.06 -10.71
C TRP A 101 -20.93 -5.08 -10.02
N ARG A 102 -21.10 -5.94 -9.02
CA ARG A 102 -22.35 -6.04 -8.24
C ARG A 102 -22.71 -4.75 -7.52
N GLU A 103 -21.71 -3.99 -7.06
CA GLU A 103 -21.90 -2.71 -6.39
C GLU A 103 -21.90 -1.51 -7.36
N ARG A 104 -21.89 -1.75 -8.67
CA ARG A 104 -21.81 -0.73 -9.73
C ARG A 104 -20.58 0.21 -9.59
N LYS A 105 -19.49 -0.30 -9.01
CA LYS A 105 -18.20 0.39 -8.90
C LYS A 105 -17.29 -0.10 -10.01
N LEU A 106 -16.98 0.75 -11.00
CA LEU A 106 -16.16 0.35 -12.14
C LEU A 106 -14.66 0.26 -11.81
N TRP A 107 -14.18 1.03 -10.85
CA TRP A 107 -12.75 1.07 -10.52
C TRP A 107 -12.17 -0.28 -10.04
N PRO A 108 -12.87 -1.12 -9.20
CA PRO A 108 -12.32 -2.43 -8.84
C PRO A 108 -12.26 -3.39 -10.02
N VAL A 109 -13.22 -3.26 -10.96
CA VAL A 109 -13.22 -4.06 -12.20
C VAL A 109 -12.02 -3.68 -13.06
N ALA A 110 -11.82 -2.38 -13.29
CA ALA A 110 -10.67 -1.89 -14.06
C ALA A 110 -9.33 -2.28 -13.43
N LEU A 111 -9.21 -2.15 -12.09
CA LEU A 111 -8.02 -2.57 -11.36
C LEU A 111 -7.77 -4.07 -11.50
N ALA A 112 -8.80 -4.90 -11.33
CA ALA A 112 -8.67 -6.36 -11.46
C ALA A 112 -8.23 -6.78 -12.86
N VAL A 113 -8.80 -6.16 -13.91
CA VAL A 113 -8.40 -6.41 -15.31
C VAL A 113 -6.96 -5.96 -15.54
N ALA A 114 -6.56 -4.78 -15.06
CA ALA A 114 -5.20 -4.28 -15.19
C ALA A 114 -4.18 -5.19 -14.49
N LEU A 115 -4.49 -5.64 -13.26
CA LEU A 115 -3.62 -6.56 -12.51
C LEU A 115 -3.56 -7.95 -13.13
N ALA A 116 -4.67 -8.47 -13.68
CA ALA A 116 -4.67 -9.75 -14.41
C ALA A 116 -3.83 -9.67 -15.69
N GLY A 117 -3.94 -8.55 -16.43
CA GLY A 117 -3.09 -8.28 -17.59
C GLY A 117 -1.61 -8.16 -17.21
N LEU A 118 -1.30 -7.48 -16.10
CA LEU A 118 0.06 -7.38 -15.58
C LEU A 118 0.60 -8.76 -15.17
N GLN A 119 -0.18 -9.57 -14.43
CA GLN A 119 0.20 -10.92 -14.05
C GLN A 119 0.51 -11.77 -15.28
N PHE A 120 -0.38 -11.78 -16.30
CA PHE A 120 -0.15 -12.47 -17.56
C PHE A 120 1.17 -12.02 -18.20
N TRP A 121 1.40 -10.70 -18.27
CA TRP A 121 2.61 -10.14 -18.85
C TRP A 121 3.87 -10.54 -18.09
N MET A 122 3.85 -10.45 -16.77
CA MET A 122 4.97 -10.84 -15.90
C MET A 122 5.28 -12.32 -15.97
N THR A 123 4.26 -13.18 -16.02
CA THR A 123 4.41 -14.64 -16.04
C THR A 123 4.93 -15.13 -17.41
N TRP A 124 4.36 -14.65 -18.52
CA TRP A 124 4.57 -15.27 -19.84
C TRP A 124 5.49 -14.49 -20.77
N ARG A 125 5.78 -13.22 -20.47
CA ARG A 125 6.56 -12.34 -21.34
C ARG A 125 7.88 -11.91 -20.74
N TRP A 126 8.06 -12.01 -19.43
CA TRP A 126 9.32 -11.65 -18.81
C TRP A 126 10.31 -12.81 -18.88
N PRO A 127 11.54 -12.55 -19.33
CA PRO A 127 12.65 -13.49 -19.17
C PRO A 127 12.98 -13.65 -17.68
N GLU A 128 13.56 -14.77 -17.34
CA GLU A 128 13.91 -15.11 -15.94
C GLU A 128 14.76 -14.03 -15.26
N ALA A 129 15.76 -13.49 -15.95
CA ALA A 129 16.57 -12.40 -15.41
C ALA A 129 15.73 -11.17 -15.02
N ARG A 130 14.68 -10.83 -15.78
CA ARG A 130 13.77 -9.72 -15.42
C ARG A 130 12.93 -10.06 -14.20
N GLN A 131 12.47 -11.31 -14.08
CA GLN A 131 11.73 -11.75 -12.90
C GLN A 131 12.62 -11.67 -11.65
N GLN A 132 13.87 -12.12 -11.74
CA GLN A 132 14.85 -12.03 -10.65
C GLN A 132 15.16 -10.59 -10.28
N PHE A 133 15.36 -9.70 -11.28
CA PHE A 133 15.52 -8.27 -11.03
C PHE A 133 14.39 -7.69 -10.18
N TRP A 134 13.14 -7.91 -10.62
CA TRP A 134 11.99 -7.38 -9.91
C TRP A 134 11.77 -8.05 -8.55
N PHE A 135 12.18 -9.31 -8.41
CA PHE A 135 12.16 -9.99 -7.13
C PHE A 135 13.10 -9.29 -6.14
N SER A 136 14.39 -9.14 -6.46
CA SER A 136 15.34 -8.45 -5.58
C SER A 136 15.02 -6.97 -5.38
N PHE A 137 14.49 -6.30 -6.40
CA PHE A 137 14.00 -4.93 -6.25
C PHE A 137 12.78 -4.85 -5.32
N GLY A 138 11.96 -5.88 -5.30
CA GLY A 138 10.65 -5.93 -4.66
C GLY A 138 10.68 -5.84 -3.14
N GLY A 139 11.72 -6.35 -2.47
CA GLY A 139 11.84 -6.32 -1.01
C GLY A 139 11.75 -4.91 -0.45
N VAL A 140 12.76 -4.10 -0.74
CA VAL A 140 12.80 -2.69 -0.29
C VAL A 140 11.67 -1.85 -0.92
N ALA A 141 11.33 -2.10 -2.18
CA ALA A 141 10.20 -1.42 -2.81
C ALA A 141 8.88 -1.72 -2.07
N GLY A 142 8.70 -2.95 -1.57
CA GLY A 142 7.58 -3.36 -0.75
C GLY A 142 7.45 -2.54 0.53
N GLU A 143 8.56 -2.19 1.18
CA GLU A 143 8.56 -1.37 2.39
C GLU A 143 7.98 0.04 2.18
N PHE A 144 7.95 0.55 0.95
CA PHE A 144 7.34 1.84 0.61
C PHE A 144 5.97 1.69 -0.02
N VAL A 145 5.84 0.79 -0.98
CA VAL A 145 4.62 0.67 -1.80
C VAL A 145 3.48 0.03 -1.02
N LEU A 146 3.73 -1.04 -0.25
CA LEU A 146 2.67 -1.75 0.48
C LEU A 146 2.08 -0.89 1.60
N PRO A 147 2.87 -0.21 2.46
CA PRO A 147 2.35 0.73 3.43
C PRO A 147 1.63 1.93 2.80
N ALA A 148 2.16 2.48 1.72
CA ALA A 148 1.52 3.58 1.01
C ALA A 148 0.17 3.14 0.41
N LEU A 149 0.11 1.95 -0.18
CA LEU A 149 -1.13 1.36 -0.68
C LEU A 149 -2.15 1.17 0.45
N ALA A 150 -1.73 0.62 1.60
CA ALA A 150 -2.61 0.47 2.77
C ALA A 150 -3.17 1.83 3.25
N ALA A 151 -2.31 2.87 3.28
CA ALA A 151 -2.71 4.22 3.65
C ALA A 151 -3.68 4.85 2.62
N VAL A 152 -3.45 4.67 1.32
CA VAL A 152 -4.35 5.15 0.27
C VAL A 152 -5.70 4.42 0.34
N LEU A 153 -5.69 3.10 0.52
CA LEU A 153 -6.90 2.28 0.63
C LEU A 153 -7.75 2.63 1.87
N PHE A 154 -7.16 3.25 2.90
CA PHE A 154 -7.91 3.78 4.04
C PHE A 154 -8.98 4.79 3.61
N PHE A 155 -8.74 5.57 2.55
CA PHE A 155 -9.63 6.60 2.03
C PHE A 155 -10.55 6.12 0.91
N VAL A 156 -10.26 4.94 0.33
CA VAL A 156 -11.02 4.39 -0.79
C VAL A 156 -12.24 3.65 -0.29
N ASP A 157 -13.39 3.87 -0.92
CA ASP A 157 -14.61 3.12 -0.64
C ASP A 157 -14.55 1.75 -1.32
N LEU A 158 -13.97 0.78 -0.61
CA LEU A 158 -13.86 -0.60 -1.05
C LEU A 158 -15.23 -1.27 -1.17
N PRO A 159 -15.40 -2.27 -2.05
CA PRO A 159 -16.57 -3.14 -2.05
C PRO A 159 -16.79 -3.77 -0.66
N VAL A 160 -18.06 -4.00 -0.27
CA VAL A 160 -18.42 -4.42 1.09
C VAL A 160 -17.64 -5.63 1.57
N LYS A 161 -17.42 -6.63 0.69
CA LYS A 161 -16.64 -7.84 1.00
C LYS A 161 -15.16 -7.59 1.30
N PHE A 162 -14.61 -6.46 0.85
CA PHE A 162 -13.21 -6.07 1.02
C PHE A 162 -13.03 -4.94 2.04
N ARG A 163 -14.09 -4.55 2.74
CA ARG A 163 -13.99 -3.51 3.78
C ARG A 163 -13.29 -4.06 5.01
N TRP A 164 -12.26 -3.37 5.43
CA TRP A 164 -11.44 -3.77 6.58
C TRP A 164 -12.07 -3.43 7.94
N GLY A 165 -13.22 -2.77 7.97
CA GLY A 165 -13.84 -2.35 9.23
C GLY A 165 -12.89 -1.55 10.11
N THR A 166 -12.80 -1.95 11.38
CA THR A 166 -11.84 -1.38 12.36
C THR A 166 -10.39 -1.75 12.08
N CYS A 167 -10.12 -2.87 11.39
CA CYS A 167 -8.73 -3.29 11.08
C CYS A 167 -7.99 -2.26 10.21
N ARG A 168 -8.70 -1.39 9.47
CA ARG A 168 -8.07 -0.31 8.68
C ARG A 168 -7.19 0.61 9.50
N TYR A 169 -7.52 0.84 10.78
CA TYR A 169 -6.72 1.68 11.69
C TYR A 169 -5.43 0.97 12.10
N ILE A 170 -5.50 -0.34 12.33
CA ILE A 170 -4.34 -1.19 12.66
C ILE A 170 -3.40 -1.22 11.47
N PHE A 171 -3.91 -1.48 10.27
CA PHE A 171 -3.10 -1.49 9.04
C PHE A 171 -2.48 -0.12 8.75
N LEU A 172 -3.21 0.97 8.99
CA LEU A 172 -2.68 2.32 8.84
C LEU A 172 -1.56 2.59 9.83
N PHE A 173 -1.74 2.23 11.11
CA PHE A 173 -0.72 2.41 12.15
C PHE A 173 0.54 1.59 11.85
N LEU A 174 0.41 0.29 11.60
CA LEU A 174 1.54 -0.59 11.30
C LEU A 174 2.23 -0.21 9.99
N GLY A 175 1.45 0.11 8.96
CA GLY A 175 1.98 0.62 7.70
C GLY A 175 2.72 1.94 7.86
N ALA A 176 2.18 2.89 8.63
CA ALA A 176 2.86 4.16 8.92
C ALA A 176 4.17 3.92 9.67
N ALA A 177 4.19 3.04 10.68
CA ALA A 177 5.40 2.72 11.43
C ALA A 177 6.48 2.09 10.52
N CYS A 178 6.10 1.11 9.70
CA CYS A 178 6.99 0.49 8.71
C CYS A 178 7.54 1.54 7.72
N PHE A 179 6.65 2.36 7.15
CA PHE A 179 7.05 3.42 6.23
C PHE A 179 8.02 4.42 6.86
N ILE A 180 7.77 4.86 8.09
CA ILE A 180 8.63 5.82 8.81
C ILE A 180 10.01 5.23 9.06
N LEU A 181 10.11 3.97 9.50
CA LEU A 181 11.38 3.30 9.74
C LEU A 181 12.19 3.20 8.44
N SER A 182 11.59 2.69 7.36
CA SER A 182 12.23 2.55 6.05
C SER A 182 12.59 3.90 5.45
N PHE A 183 11.68 4.88 5.52
CA PHE A 183 11.90 6.23 5.01
C PHE A 183 13.08 6.91 5.72
N THR A 184 13.11 6.85 7.04
CA THR A 184 14.18 7.47 7.84
C THR A 184 15.53 6.83 7.54
N PHE A 185 15.59 5.50 7.43
CA PHE A 185 16.79 4.77 7.07
C PHE A 185 17.29 5.18 5.68
N TRP A 186 16.44 5.12 4.65
CA TRP A 186 16.83 5.45 3.27
C TRP A 186 17.13 6.93 3.05
N GLN A 187 16.58 7.83 3.88
CA GLN A 187 17.02 9.24 3.94
C GLN A 187 18.46 9.34 4.43
N ARG A 188 18.85 8.61 5.49
CA ARG A 188 20.22 8.58 5.99
C ARG A 188 21.17 8.00 4.95
N VAL A 189 20.79 6.91 4.27
CA VAL A 189 21.54 6.36 3.14
C VAL A 189 21.68 7.39 2.02
N HIS A 190 20.62 8.11 1.68
CA HIS A 190 20.63 9.14 0.64
C HIS A 190 21.61 10.28 0.97
N HIS A 191 21.67 10.70 2.20
CA HIS A 191 22.60 11.75 2.66
C HIS A 191 24.00 11.23 2.96
N GLY A 192 24.29 9.96 2.77
CA GLY A 192 25.60 9.35 3.01
C GLY A 192 25.94 9.17 4.49
N LEU A 193 24.95 9.24 5.37
CA LEU A 193 25.09 9.00 6.81
C LEU A 193 25.11 7.51 7.15
N GLU A 194 24.58 6.67 6.27
CA GLU A 194 24.59 5.22 6.33
C GLU A 194 25.02 4.65 4.97
N PRO A 195 25.71 3.51 4.95
CA PRO A 195 26.00 2.80 3.70
C PRO A 195 24.72 2.20 3.09
N VAL A 196 24.77 1.85 1.81
CA VAL A 196 23.75 0.98 1.20
C VAL A 196 23.83 -0.39 1.89
N PRO A 197 22.70 -0.97 2.37
CA PRO A 197 22.73 -2.24 3.09
C PRO A 197 23.05 -3.38 2.11
N LEU A 198 24.28 -3.86 2.13
CA LEU A 198 24.73 -5.04 1.42
C LEU A 198 24.55 -6.28 2.33
N GLY A 199 24.51 -7.46 1.72
CA GLY A 199 24.35 -8.71 2.44
C GLY A 199 22.89 -9.03 2.83
N THR A 200 22.75 -10.01 3.69
CA THR A 200 21.45 -10.47 4.20
C THR A 200 21.39 -10.35 5.72
N LEU A 201 20.16 -10.33 6.26
CA LEU A 201 19.93 -10.27 7.71
C LEU A 201 20.56 -11.47 8.45
N ILE A 202 20.61 -12.64 7.81
CA ILE A 202 21.09 -13.90 8.41
C ILE A 202 22.55 -14.15 8.04
N GLY A 203 22.95 -13.90 6.77
CA GLY A 203 24.29 -14.15 6.26
C GLY A 203 25.31 -13.04 6.52
N GLY A 204 24.86 -11.87 6.98
CA GLY A 204 25.71 -10.71 7.21
C GLY A 204 26.09 -9.94 5.94
N GLU A 205 27.02 -9.00 6.07
CA GLU A 205 27.41 -8.07 4.99
C GLU A 205 28.11 -8.76 3.81
N ASP A 206 28.76 -9.89 4.05
CA ASP A 206 29.51 -10.65 3.02
C ASP A 206 28.62 -11.62 2.22
N ASP A 207 27.32 -11.71 2.55
CA ASP A 207 26.41 -12.60 1.84
C ASP A 207 26.00 -12.02 0.49
N ALA A 208 26.49 -12.64 -0.60
CA ALA A 208 26.18 -12.25 -1.97
C ALA A 208 24.67 -12.40 -2.32
N GLY A 209 23.90 -13.15 -1.52
CA GLY A 209 22.45 -13.33 -1.70
C GLY A 209 21.59 -12.11 -1.34
N GLY A 210 22.20 -11.04 -0.81
CA GLY A 210 21.49 -9.80 -0.48
C GLY A 210 20.92 -9.10 -1.72
N ASP A 211 19.73 -8.51 -1.56
CA ASP A 211 19.04 -7.80 -2.65
C ASP A 211 19.90 -6.74 -3.32
N MET A 212 20.61 -5.96 -2.52
CA MET A 212 21.45 -4.89 -3.02
C MET A 212 22.70 -5.42 -3.71
N ASN A 213 23.23 -6.59 -3.27
CA ASN A 213 24.32 -7.28 -3.94
C ASN A 213 23.86 -7.76 -5.32
N ILE A 214 22.73 -8.44 -5.41
CA ILE A 214 22.14 -8.91 -6.67
C ILE A 214 21.92 -7.75 -7.64
N LEU A 215 21.33 -6.63 -7.16
CA LEU A 215 21.13 -5.45 -8.01
C LEU A 215 22.45 -4.84 -8.48
N ASN A 216 23.47 -4.84 -7.64
CA ASN A 216 24.79 -4.28 -7.97
C ASN A 216 25.60 -5.19 -8.89
N GLU A 217 25.75 -6.48 -8.54
CA GLU A 217 26.65 -7.42 -9.18
C GLU A 217 26.02 -8.06 -10.42
N ASP A 218 24.78 -8.57 -10.32
CA ASP A 218 24.14 -9.26 -11.42
C ASP A 218 23.49 -8.31 -12.43
N PHE A 219 22.97 -7.16 -11.95
CA PHE A 219 22.26 -6.18 -12.80
C PHE A 219 23.04 -4.89 -13.06
N GLY A 220 24.28 -4.78 -12.54
CA GLY A 220 25.18 -3.66 -12.81
C GLY A 220 24.67 -2.30 -12.29
N TRP A 221 23.82 -2.29 -11.27
CA TRP A 221 23.40 -1.04 -10.65
C TRP A 221 24.47 -0.48 -9.75
N SER A 222 24.93 0.73 -10.01
CA SER A 222 25.84 1.40 -9.07
C SER A 222 25.12 1.68 -7.73
N LEU A 223 25.86 1.68 -6.63
CA LEU A 223 25.34 2.02 -5.30
C LEU A 223 24.63 3.39 -5.29
N LEU A 224 25.15 4.33 -6.11
CA LEU A 224 24.50 5.64 -6.29
C LEU A 224 23.12 5.52 -6.95
N ARG A 225 22.97 4.63 -7.96
CA ARG A 225 21.69 4.38 -8.61
C ARG A 225 20.70 3.74 -7.64
N ILE A 226 21.12 2.72 -6.89
CA ILE A 226 20.33 2.07 -5.85
C ILE A 226 19.81 3.12 -4.86
N ARG A 227 20.71 3.90 -4.27
CA ARG A 227 20.40 4.95 -3.30
C ARG A 227 19.38 5.96 -3.83
N ARG A 228 19.57 6.46 -5.05
CA ARG A 228 18.68 7.44 -5.67
C ARG A 228 17.30 6.86 -5.99
N THR A 229 17.27 5.62 -6.47
CA THR A 229 16.01 4.98 -6.87
C THR A 229 15.11 4.71 -5.66
N TYR A 230 15.65 4.13 -4.58
CA TYR A 230 14.85 3.88 -3.38
C TYR A 230 14.47 5.16 -2.65
N HIS A 231 15.34 6.17 -2.63
CA HIS A 231 14.96 7.49 -2.12
C HIS A 231 13.80 8.10 -2.92
N LEU A 232 13.87 8.08 -4.25
CA LEU A 232 12.80 8.58 -5.11
C LEU A 232 11.48 7.81 -4.88
N LEU A 233 11.56 6.49 -4.76
CA LEU A 233 10.41 5.64 -4.47
C LEU A 233 9.77 5.99 -3.11
N ALA A 234 10.60 6.19 -2.08
CA ALA A 234 10.14 6.63 -0.76
C ALA A 234 9.42 7.98 -0.82
N VAL A 235 10.00 8.97 -1.48
CA VAL A 235 9.42 10.32 -1.63
C VAL A 235 8.13 10.28 -2.45
N THR A 236 8.10 9.56 -3.56
CA THR A 236 6.89 9.45 -4.40
C THR A 236 5.76 8.72 -3.66
N SER A 237 6.06 7.69 -2.88
CA SER A 237 5.10 7.00 -2.02
C SER A 237 4.53 7.93 -0.94
N ALA A 238 5.39 8.76 -0.31
CA ALA A 238 4.95 9.76 0.66
C ALA A 238 3.99 10.79 0.02
N TRP A 239 4.31 11.28 -1.19
CA TRP A 239 3.44 12.21 -1.92
C TRP A 239 2.13 11.56 -2.35
N ALA A 240 2.12 10.27 -2.71
CA ALA A 240 0.89 9.54 -3.03
C ALA A 240 -0.05 9.46 -1.81
N VAL A 241 0.49 9.18 -0.63
CA VAL A 241 -0.29 9.15 0.63
C VAL A 241 -0.79 10.56 0.99
N ALA A 242 0.08 11.57 0.93
CA ALA A 242 -0.31 12.97 1.19
C ALA A 242 -1.40 13.44 0.22
N GLY A 243 -1.25 13.13 -1.07
CA GLY A 243 -2.24 13.45 -2.10
C GLY A 243 -3.58 12.77 -1.86
N ALA A 244 -3.59 11.49 -1.48
CA ALA A 244 -4.81 10.77 -1.14
C ALA A 244 -5.51 11.37 0.11
N TYR A 245 -4.74 11.73 1.13
CA TYR A 245 -5.25 12.41 2.32
C TYR A 245 -5.86 13.77 1.97
N LEU A 246 -5.13 14.62 1.24
CA LEU A 246 -5.62 15.94 0.82
C LEU A 246 -6.86 15.83 -0.07
N PHE A 247 -6.89 14.89 -1.00
CA PHE A 247 -8.07 14.63 -1.83
C PHE A 247 -9.28 14.22 -0.98
N ALA A 248 -9.07 13.35 0.02
CA ALA A 248 -10.14 12.95 0.95
C ALA A 248 -10.61 14.10 1.86
N ALA A 249 -9.68 14.97 2.29
CA ALA A 249 -9.96 16.14 3.11
C ALA A 249 -10.73 17.22 2.33
N CYS A 250 -10.32 17.47 1.08
CA CYS A 250 -10.87 18.53 0.23
C CYS A 250 -12.13 18.13 -0.53
N ARG A 251 -12.65 16.89 -0.44
CA ARG A 251 -13.77 16.37 -1.25
C ARG A 251 -14.82 17.45 -1.53
N PRO A 252 -14.76 18.12 -2.69
CA PRO A 252 -15.66 19.24 -3.02
C PRO A 252 -17.12 18.80 -3.22
N GLY A 253 -17.36 17.51 -3.58
CA GLY A 253 -18.69 17.01 -3.84
C GLY A 253 -19.68 17.17 -2.69
N ARG A 254 -19.24 17.00 -1.44
CA ARG A 254 -20.14 17.20 -0.27
C ARG A 254 -20.40 18.67 0.05
N MET A 255 -19.50 19.56 -0.32
CA MET A 255 -19.71 21.01 -0.16
C MET A 255 -20.70 21.52 -1.21
N ILE A 256 -20.60 21.01 -2.43
CA ILE A 256 -21.51 21.31 -3.53
C ILE A 256 -22.91 20.74 -3.24
N GLU A 257 -23.03 19.48 -2.81
CA GLU A 257 -24.32 18.92 -2.39
C GLU A 257 -24.98 19.72 -1.26
N ARG A 258 -24.23 20.14 -0.23
CA ARG A 258 -24.79 20.97 0.84
C ARG A 258 -25.23 22.34 0.35
N VAL A 259 -24.49 22.94 -0.58
CA VAL A 259 -24.87 24.23 -1.17
C VAL A 259 -26.11 24.05 -2.05
N VAL A 260 -26.13 23.02 -2.90
CA VAL A 260 -27.27 22.71 -3.77
C VAL A 260 -28.52 22.41 -2.95
N ASN A 261 -28.41 21.55 -1.93
CA ASN A 261 -29.55 21.22 -1.06
C ASN A 261 -30.03 22.43 -0.24
N ARG A 262 -29.14 23.32 0.20
CA ARG A 262 -29.57 24.59 0.85
C ARG A 262 -30.24 25.54 -0.10
N VAL A 263 -29.81 25.62 -1.35
CA VAL A 263 -30.42 26.47 -2.37
C VAL A 263 -31.77 25.92 -2.76
N MET A 264 -31.91 24.60 -2.94
CA MET A 264 -33.18 23.94 -3.24
C MET A 264 -34.19 24.09 -2.09
N ALA A 265 -33.74 23.84 -0.84
CA ALA A 265 -34.61 24.03 0.34
C ALA A 265 -35.07 25.48 0.58
N ARG A 266 -34.35 26.50 0.03
CA ARG A 266 -34.77 27.89 0.06
C ARG A 266 -35.73 28.25 -1.08
N GLY A 267 -35.71 27.52 -2.20
CA GLY A 267 -36.59 27.73 -3.35
C GLY A 267 -38.02 27.20 -3.11
N ASP A 268 -38.19 26.25 -2.19
CA ASP A 268 -39.48 25.64 -1.84
C ASP A 268 -40.22 26.34 -0.68
N ALA A 269 -39.64 27.42 -0.12
CA ALA A 269 -40.34 28.21 0.89
C ALA A 269 -41.46 29.02 0.22
N PRO A 270 -42.74 28.87 0.63
CA PRO A 270 -43.82 29.66 0.07
C PRO A 270 -43.55 31.15 0.33
N PRO A 271 -43.96 32.04 -0.61
CA PRO A 271 -43.81 33.48 -0.42
C PRO A 271 -44.65 33.93 0.80
N PRO A 272 -44.18 34.92 1.56
CA PRO A 272 -44.86 35.43 2.75
C PRO A 272 -46.26 35.99 2.49
#